data_44dda592c329fb23410f22064c787d19
#
_entry.id   44dda592c329fb23410f22064c787d19
#
_cell.length_a   1.000
_cell.length_b   1.000
_cell.length_c   1.000
_cell.angle_alpha   90.00
_cell.angle_beta   90.00
_cell.angle_gamma   90.00
#
_symmetry.space_group_name_H-M   'P 1'
#
loop_
_entity.id
_entity.type
_entity.pdbx_description
1 polymer ?
#
loop_
_entity_poly.entity_id
_entity_poly.type
_entity_poly.pdbx_seq_one_letter_code
_entity_poly.pdbx_strand_id
1 'polypeptide(L)'
;MEKFNFGELLGNLSVSAVTGFLFKLIGVIALFVIGLWGVKGLSKLARKACGRSKIDETVSQFLGRSVYWVTLIVVVLACLSIFGIETTSVAAILGAAGLAVGLAFQGTLSSFAAGLMIILFRPFKIGDFVTVDGNSGTVRTIDFFQTDIVTPDNRRIIVPNSKIYGSTIENVSAFEKRRVDVSVSVSPSADIEETRKQLESALQIEGILEGEPHCVVLSDLSATSVDWSVRVWCATGDYWTIRERLVNSVKHKIDAAKIETPVQRVQVTNR
;
A
#
# COMPACT_ATOMS: atom_id res chain seq x y z
N MET A 1 -14.47 -79.12 9.98
CA MET A 1 -13.54 -78.42 10.83
C MET A 1 -12.20 -78.42 10.11
N GLU A 2 -11.94 -77.51 9.23
CA GLU A 2 -10.63 -77.32 8.60
C GLU A 2 -9.64 -76.82 9.68
N LYS A 3 -8.63 -77.67 9.90
CA LYS A 3 -7.51 -77.34 10.77
C LYS A 3 -6.73 -76.21 10.10
N PHE A 4 -6.87 -75.03 10.61
CA PHE A 4 -6.03 -73.84 10.25
C PHE A 4 -4.55 -74.19 10.48
N ASN A 5 -3.83 -74.47 9.39
CA ASN A 5 -2.44 -74.94 9.44
C ASN A 5 -1.52 -73.71 9.53
N PHE A 6 -1.25 -73.26 10.77
CA PHE A 6 -0.37 -72.10 11.07
C PHE A 6 1.04 -72.23 10.46
N GLY A 7 1.48 -73.48 10.18
CA GLY A 7 2.78 -73.79 9.55
C GLY A 7 2.86 -73.43 8.07
N GLU A 8 1.75 -73.57 7.31
CA GLU A 8 1.69 -73.21 5.90
C GLU A 8 1.59 -71.63 5.74
N LEU A 9 0.98 -70.96 6.68
CA LEU A 9 0.96 -69.46 6.70
C LEU A 9 2.36 -68.88 6.95
N LEU A 10 3.18 -69.48 7.81
CA LEU A 10 4.53 -69.02 8.10
C LEU A 10 5.56 -69.38 7.01
N GLY A 11 5.33 -70.53 6.25
CA GLY A 11 6.22 -70.94 5.18
C GLY A 11 6.10 -70.14 3.88
N ASN A 12 4.98 -69.42 3.66
CA ASN A 12 4.73 -68.64 2.46
C ASN A 12 5.15 -67.21 2.59
N LEU A 13 5.59 -66.76 3.75
CA LEU A 13 6.26 -65.45 3.89
C LEU A 13 7.66 -65.59 3.28
N SER A 14 7.79 -65.23 2.01
CA SER A 14 9.10 -65.23 1.36
C SER A 14 10.05 -64.31 2.16
N VAL A 15 11.27 -64.81 2.43
CA VAL A 15 12.32 -64.04 3.17
C VAL A 15 12.48 -62.65 2.61
N SER A 16 12.25 -62.47 1.31
CA SER A 16 12.26 -61.20 0.61
C SER A 16 11.13 -60.26 1.05
N ALA A 17 9.93 -60.75 1.39
CA ALA A 17 8.83 -59.89 1.88
C ALA A 17 9.08 -59.42 3.31
N VAL A 18 9.63 -60.31 4.16
CA VAL A 18 9.99 -59.93 5.55
C VAL A 18 11.14 -58.95 5.58
N THR A 19 12.18 -59.16 4.78
CA THR A 19 13.31 -58.21 4.68
C THR A 19 12.87 -56.87 4.10
N GLY A 20 12.02 -56.84 3.07
CA GLY A 20 11.45 -55.62 2.49
C GLY A 20 10.61 -54.83 3.50
N PHE A 21 9.82 -55.50 4.32
CA PHE A 21 9.04 -54.87 5.39
C PHE A 21 9.94 -54.30 6.48
N LEU A 22 10.99 -55.02 6.91
CA LEU A 22 11.96 -54.55 7.89
C LEU A 22 12.71 -53.29 7.41
N PHE A 23 13.13 -53.28 6.14
CA PHE A 23 13.78 -52.08 5.55
C PHE A 23 12.83 -50.88 5.53
N LYS A 24 11.56 -51.06 5.16
CA LYS A 24 10.56 -49.98 5.21
C LYS A 24 10.34 -49.50 6.64
N LEU A 25 10.23 -50.41 7.61
CA LEU A 25 10.04 -50.08 9.02
C LEU A 25 11.22 -49.24 9.58
N ILE A 26 12.45 -49.69 9.30
CA ILE A 26 13.67 -48.98 9.69
C ILE A 26 13.70 -47.59 9.03
N GLY A 27 13.38 -47.50 7.74
CA GLY A 27 13.33 -46.25 6.99
C GLY A 27 12.30 -45.28 7.57
N VAL A 28 11.12 -45.75 7.94
CA VAL A 28 10.07 -44.94 8.57
C VAL A 28 10.48 -44.46 9.96
N ILE A 29 11.06 -45.35 10.77
CA ILE A 29 11.54 -44.97 12.12
C ILE A 29 12.63 -43.92 11.99
N ALA A 30 13.59 -44.10 11.08
CA ALA A 30 14.64 -43.14 10.84
C ALA A 30 14.08 -41.76 10.36
N LEU A 31 13.16 -41.80 9.37
CA LEU A 31 12.49 -40.58 8.86
C LEU A 31 11.70 -39.89 9.96
N PHE A 32 10.97 -40.62 10.78
CA PHE A 32 10.17 -40.09 11.88
C PHE A 32 11.05 -39.42 12.95
N VAL A 33 12.12 -40.11 13.37
CA VAL A 33 13.08 -39.57 14.34
C VAL A 33 13.77 -38.31 13.81
N ILE A 34 14.30 -38.37 12.58
CA ILE A 34 14.93 -37.21 11.92
C ILE A 34 13.88 -36.08 11.73
N GLY A 35 12.67 -36.45 11.30
CA GLY A 35 11.56 -35.51 11.15
C GLY A 35 11.21 -34.80 12.46
N LEU A 36 11.08 -35.53 13.57
CA LEU A 36 10.82 -34.92 14.88
C LEU A 36 11.95 -33.99 15.35
N TRP A 37 13.20 -34.31 15.03
CA TRP A 37 14.32 -33.40 15.29
C TRP A 37 14.24 -32.15 14.43
N GLY A 38 13.91 -32.29 13.16
CA GLY A 38 13.66 -31.19 12.24
C GLY A 38 12.51 -30.29 12.71
N VAL A 39 11.36 -30.90 13.10
CA VAL A 39 10.20 -30.17 13.64
C VAL A 39 10.56 -29.37 14.89
N LYS A 40 11.28 -29.95 15.84
CA LYS A 40 11.74 -29.27 17.06
C LYS A 40 12.77 -28.17 16.74
N GLY A 41 13.68 -28.44 15.80
CA GLY A 41 14.68 -27.47 15.35
C GLY A 41 14.03 -26.25 14.69
N LEU A 42 13.11 -26.48 13.75
CA LEU A 42 12.41 -25.44 12.99
C LEU A 42 11.52 -24.57 13.90
N SER A 43 10.78 -25.23 14.83
CA SER A 43 9.93 -24.49 15.79
C SER A 43 10.77 -23.66 16.77
N LYS A 44 11.94 -24.17 17.21
CA LYS A 44 12.88 -23.39 18.02
C LYS A 44 13.48 -22.22 17.26
N LEU A 45 13.82 -22.43 15.98
CA LEU A 45 14.35 -21.38 15.12
C LEU A 45 13.32 -20.27 14.91
N ALA A 46 12.05 -20.64 14.65
CA ALA A 46 10.94 -19.69 14.52
C ALA A 46 10.76 -18.86 15.81
N ARG A 47 10.72 -19.52 16.97
CA ARG A 47 10.64 -18.81 18.28
C ARG A 47 11.85 -17.88 18.52
N LYS A 48 13.06 -18.35 18.19
CA LYS A 48 14.29 -17.56 18.39
C LYS A 48 14.33 -16.35 17.45
N ALA A 49 13.84 -16.48 16.23
CA ALA A 49 13.71 -15.37 15.29
C ALA A 49 12.71 -14.31 15.80
N CYS A 50 11.56 -14.74 16.30
CA CYS A 50 10.57 -13.86 16.91
C CYS A 50 11.06 -13.21 18.22
N GLY A 51 11.80 -13.95 19.06
CA GLY A 51 12.33 -13.44 20.34
C GLY A 51 13.45 -12.40 20.19
N ARG A 52 14.09 -12.29 19.01
CA ARG A 52 15.04 -11.20 18.69
C ARG A 52 14.33 -9.91 18.25
N SER A 53 13.13 -10.01 17.74
CA SER A 53 12.26 -8.88 17.44
C SER A 53 11.38 -8.66 18.66
N LYS A 54 11.07 -7.43 19.05
CA LYS A 54 10.19 -7.07 20.18
C LYS A 54 8.74 -7.56 19.99
N ILE A 55 8.58 -8.79 19.50
CA ILE A 55 7.28 -9.44 19.24
C ILE A 55 6.81 -10.04 20.55
N ASP A 56 5.52 -9.86 20.84
CA ASP A 56 4.85 -10.44 22.02
C ASP A 56 5.09 -11.95 22.10
N GLU A 57 5.34 -12.43 23.30
CA GLU A 57 5.63 -13.84 23.56
C GLU A 57 4.49 -14.76 23.08
N THR A 58 3.25 -14.31 23.18
CA THR A 58 2.05 -15.02 22.72
C THR A 58 2.10 -15.32 21.23
N VAL A 59 2.49 -14.30 20.42
CA VAL A 59 2.63 -14.45 18.97
C VAL A 59 3.76 -15.41 18.61
N SER A 60 4.89 -15.31 19.30
CA SER A 60 6.04 -16.21 19.15
C SER A 60 5.68 -17.66 19.44
N GLN A 61 4.93 -17.90 20.51
CA GLN A 61 4.44 -19.22 20.87
C GLN A 61 3.44 -19.77 19.85
N PHE A 62 2.52 -18.95 19.39
CA PHE A 62 1.54 -19.32 18.35
C PHE A 62 2.24 -19.75 17.07
N LEU A 63 3.16 -18.92 16.54
CA LEU A 63 3.92 -19.23 15.34
C LEU A 63 4.76 -20.50 15.50
N GLY A 64 5.42 -20.67 16.63
CA GLY A 64 6.19 -21.88 16.92
C GLY A 64 5.33 -23.15 16.94
N ARG A 65 4.11 -23.06 17.49
CA ARG A 65 3.15 -24.19 17.49
C ARG A 65 2.60 -24.46 16.09
N SER A 66 2.27 -23.42 15.34
CA SER A 66 1.78 -23.58 13.95
C SER A 66 2.81 -24.27 13.07
N VAL A 67 4.07 -23.82 13.11
CA VAL A 67 5.18 -24.47 12.39
C VAL A 67 5.36 -25.92 12.83
N TYR A 68 5.27 -26.19 14.15
CA TYR A 68 5.36 -27.56 14.68
C TYR A 68 4.29 -28.48 14.07
N TRP A 69 3.02 -28.09 14.11
CA TRP A 69 1.91 -28.92 13.62
C TRP A 69 1.96 -29.11 12.11
N VAL A 70 2.23 -28.06 11.34
CA VAL A 70 2.34 -28.17 9.88
C VAL A 70 3.47 -29.13 9.49
N THR A 71 4.66 -28.97 10.10
CA THR A 71 5.80 -29.84 9.81
C THR A 71 5.54 -31.29 10.26
N LEU A 72 4.89 -31.47 11.40
CA LEU A 72 4.52 -32.82 11.91
C LEU A 72 3.57 -33.54 10.93
N ILE A 73 2.55 -32.86 10.41
CA ILE A 73 1.62 -33.42 9.43
C ILE A 73 2.38 -33.86 8.18
N VAL A 74 3.30 -33.08 7.67
CA VAL A 74 4.12 -33.42 6.49
C VAL A 74 4.97 -34.67 6.78
N VAL A 75 5.61 -34.75 7.95
CA VAL A 75 6.41 -35.94 8.35
C VAL A 75 5.53 -37.18 8.45
N VAL A 76 4.35 -37.08 9.06
CA VAL A 76 3.41 -38.23 9.18
C VAL A 76 2.96 -38.70 7.80
N LEU A 77 2.59 -37.79 6.89
CA LEU A 77 2.21 -38.17 5.53
C LEU A 77 3.35 -38.85 4.77
N ALA A 78 4.57 -38.35 4.91
CA ALA A 78 5.74 -38.98 4.32
C ALA A 78 5.99 -40.40 4.87
N CYS A 79 5.79 -40.61 6.17
CA CYS A 79 5.88 -41.94 6.78
C CYS A 79 4.80 -42.90 6.24
N LEU A 80 3.54 -42.44 6.13
CA LEU A 80 2.45 -43.25 5.58
C LEU A 80 2.70 -43.67 4.13
N SER A 81 3.25 -42.74 3.32
CA SER A 81 3.60 -43.00 1.92
C SER A 81 4.64 -44.12 1.76
N ILE A 82 5.62 -44.26 2.67
CA ILE A 82 6.63 -45.34 2.65
C ILE A 82 5.97 -46.72 2.89
N PHE A 83 4.92 -46.76 3.71
CA PHE A 83 4.15 -48.00 3.92
C PHE A 83 3.23 -48.34 2.75
N GLY A 84 3.15 -47.46 1.72
CA GLY A 84 2.27 -47.65 0.56
C GLY A 84 0.81 -47.26 0.82
N ILE A 85 0.55 -46.55 1.92
CA ILE A 85 -0.77 -46.00 2.19
C ILE A 85 -0.97 -44.81 1.25
N GLU A 86 -2.06 -44.82 0.51
CA GLU A 86 -2.38 -43.72 -0.41
C GLU A 86 -2.71 -42.46 0.37
N THR A 87 -1.81 -41.47 0.28
CA THR A 87 -1.93 -40.17 0.98
C THR A 87 -2.46 -39.04 0.07
N THR A 88 -2.73 -39.37 -1.21
CA THR A 88 -3.15 -38.38 -2.24
C THR A 88 -4.40 -37.62 -1.83
N SER A 89 -5.42 -38.31 -1.31
CA SER A 89 -6.67 -37.67 -0.88
C SER A 89 -6.44 -36.72 0.32
N VAL A 90 -5.59 -37.15 1.27
CA VAL A 90 -5.26 -36.29 2.44
C VAL A 90 -4.46 -35.10 2.00
N ALA A 91 -3.48 -35.27 1.10
CA ALA A 91 -2.71 -34.18 0.53
C ALA A 91 -3.59 -33.19 -0.24
N ALA A 92 -4.59 -33.68 -0.98
CA ALA A 92 -5.56 -32.82 -1.68
C ALA A 92 -6.40 -31.99 -0.70
N ILE A 93 -6.88 -32.59 0.39
CA ILE A 93 -7.63 -31.87 1.44
C ILE A 93 -6.76 -30.80 2.11
N LEU A 94 -5.51 -31.14 2.44
CA LEU A 94 -4.56 -30.19 3.03
C LEU A 94 -4.20 -29.07 2.05
N GLY A 95 -4.08 -29.38 0.76
CA GLY A 95 -3.88 -28.38 -0.29
C GLY A 95 -5.05 -27.40 -0.38
N ALA A 96 -6.29 -27.91 -0.38
CA ALA A 96 -7.49 -27.09 -0.37
C ALA A 96 -7.59 -26.23 0.90
N ALA A 97 -7.29 -26.79 2.07
CA ALA A 97 -7.23 -26.05 3.32
C ALA A 97 -6.15 -24.96 3.29
N GLY A 98 -4.96 -25.28 2.75
CA GLY A 98 -3.87 -24.33 2.56
C GLY A 98 -4.24 -23.18 1.62
N LEU A 99 -4.96 -23.49 0.52
CA LEU A 99 -5.48 -22.47 -0.39
C LEU A 99 -6.48 -21.54 0.32
N ALA A 100 -7.43 -22.11 1.10
CA ALA A 100 -8.40 -21.33 1.86
C ALA A 100 -7.72 -20.36 2.86
N VAL A 101 -6.69 -20.84 3.59
CA VAL A 101 -5.87 -20.01 4.48
C VAL A 101 -5.11 -18.95 3.69
N GLY A 102 -4.52 -19.29 2.54
CA GLY A 102 -3.83 -18.35 1.66
C GLY A 102 -4.74 -17.22 1.17
N LEU A 103 -5.96 -17.56 0.76
CA LEU A 103 -6.98 -16.58 0.37
C LEU A 103 -7.40 -15.68 1.54
N ALA A 104 -7.53 -16.22 2.75
CA ALA A 104 -7.84 -15.44 3.95
C ALA A 104 -6.74 -14.42 4.28
N PHE A 105 -5.46 -14.74 4.03
CA PHE A 105 -4.31 -13.87 4.26
C PHE A 105 -3.92 -13.01 3.04
N GLN A 106 -4.61 -13.11 1.91
CA GLN A 106 -4.28 -12.42 0.66
C GLN A 106 -4.09 -10.92 0.84
N GLY A 107 -5.00 -10.25 1.57
CA GLY A 107 -4.93 -8.80 1.80
C GLY A 107 -3.70 -8.39 2.62
N THR A 108 -3.35 -9.18 3.63
CA THR A 108 -2.17 -8.93 4.47
C THR A 108 -0.88 -9.11 3.67
N LEU A 109 -0.79 -10.18 2.88
CA LEU A 109 0.36 -10.45 2.02
C LEU A 109 0.50 -9.38 0.93
N SER A 110 -0.61 -8.94 0.35
CA SER A 110 -0.64 -7.82 -0.60
C SER A 110 -0.10 -6.53 0.02
N SER A 111 -0.53 -6.20 1.25
CA SER A 111 -0.04 -5.00 1.96
C SER A 111 1.44 -5.09 2.30
N PHE A 112 1.93 -6.28 2.66
CA PHE A 112 3.36 -6.51 2.89
C PHE A 112 4.18 -6.32 1.61
N ALA A 113 3.77 -6.93 0.50
CA ALA A 113 4.44 -6.79 -0.78
C ALA A 113 4.45 -5.32 -1.25
N ALA A 114 3.31 -4.63 -1.14
CA ALA A 114 3.20 -3.21 -1.45
C ALA A 114 4.12 -2.35 -0.56
N GLY A 115 4.20 -2.64 0.74
CA GLY A 115 5.11 -1.94 1.65
C GLY A 115 6.58 -2.10 1.25
N LEU A 116 6.98 -3.31 0.87
CA LEU A 116 8.33 -3.57 0.35
C LEU A 116 8.59 -2.77 -0.93
N MET A 117 7.61 -2.70 -1.85
CA MET A 117 7.73 -1.91 -3.09
C MET A 117 7.83 -0.41 -2.81
N ILE A 118 7.05 0.12 -1.86
CA ILE A 118 7.15 1.53 -1.44
C ILE A 118 8.55 1.84 -0.88
N ILE A 119 9.08 0.97 -0.02
CA ILE A 119 10.40 1.15 0.60
C ILE A 119 11.54 1.04 -0.44
N LEU A 120 11.41 0.14 -1.41
CA LEU A 120 12.41 -0.11 -2.44
C LEU A 120 12.42 0.99 -3.52
N PHE A 121 11.26 1.26 -4.12
CA PHE A 121 11.14 2.21 -5.24
C PHE A 121 10.96 3.66 -4.79
N ARG A 122 10.57 3.90 -3.55
CA ARG A 122 10.44 5.22 -2.91
C ARG A 122 9.66 6.23 -3.73
N PRO A 123 8.41 5.95 -4.12
CA PRO A 123 7.58 6.94 -4.80
C PRO A 123 7.35 8.19 -3.95
N PHE A 124 7.49 8.04 -2.63
CA PHE A 124 7.55 9.12 -1.63
C PHE A 124 8.44 8.71 -0.46
N LYS A 125 8.81 9.67 0.37
CA LYS A 125 9.65 9.50 1.56
C LYS A 125 8.91 9.98 2.81
N ILE A 126 9.45 9.61 3.98
CA ILE A 126 9.00 10.18 5.26
C ILE A 126 9.28 11.69 5.22
N GLY A 127 8.28 12.48 5.57
CA GLY A 127 8.29 13.94 5.50
C GLY A 127 7.64 14.52 4.24
N ASP A 128 7.42 13.75 3.18
CA ASP A 128 6.72 14.20 1.99
C ASP A 128 5.23 14.43 2.27
N PHE A 129 4.65 15.47 1.66
CA PHE A 129 3.22 15.66 1.62
C PHE A 129 2.64 14.94 0.40
N VAL A 130 1.77 13.98 0.66
CA VAL A 130 1.20 13.11 -0.38
C VAL A 130 -0.32 13.09 -0.32
N THR A 131 -0.94 12.79 -1.46
CA THR A 131 -2.35 12.39 -1.55
C THR A 131 -2.41 10.96 -2.06
N VAL A 132 -2.93 10.05 -1.26
CA VAL A 132 -3.05 8.62 -1.56
C VAL A 132 -4.41 8.10 -1.09
N ASP A 133 -5.07 7.29 -1.91
CA ASP A 133 -6.41 6.73 -1.61
C ASP A 133 -7.40 7.82 -1.09
N GLY A 134 -7.37 9.03 -1.68
CA GLY A 134 -8.20 10.17 -1.29
C GLY A 134 -7.81 10.86 0.02
N ASN A 135 -6.74 10.45 0.68
CA ASN A 135 -6.24 11.06 1.91
C ASN A 135 -5.00 11.88 1.64
N SER A 136 -4.98 13.13 2.12
CA SER A 136 -3.84 14.04 1.97
C SER A 136 -3.19 14.33 3.31
N GLY A 137 -1.86 14.33 3.35
CA GLY A 137 -1.09 14.69 4.55
C GLY A 137 0.39 14.35 4.42
N THR A 138 1.13 14.62 5.49
CA THR A 138 2.57 14.35 5.57
C THR A 138 2.82 12.92 6.02
N VAL A 139 3.66 12.19 5.29
CA VAL A 139 4.07 10.83 5.63
C VAL A 139 4.90 10.85 6.91
N ARG A 140 4.43 10.17 7.95
CA ARG A 140 5.12 10.08 9.25
C ARG A 140 5.97 8.83 9.37
N THR A 141 5.40 7.66 9.04
CA THR A 141 6.10 6.36 9.05
C THR A 141 5.64 5.50 7.88
N ILE A 142 6.54 4.66 7.41
CA ILE A 142 6.26 3.63 6.41
C ILE A 142 6.64 2.30 7.04
N ASP A 143 5.62 1.52 7.41
CA ASP A 143 5.78 0.18 7.98
C ASP A 143 5.53 -0.90 6.91
N PHE A 144 5.80 -2.16 7.21
CA PHE A 144 5.64 -3.26 6.26
C PHE A 144 4.21 -3.44 5.74
N PHE A 145 3.20 -3.16 6.56
CA PHE A 145 1.79 -3.40 6.19
C PHE A 145 0.99 -2.13 5.94
N GLN A 146 1.43 -1.01 6.51
CA GLN A 146 0.70 0.25 6.52
C GLN A 146 1.66 1.43 6.48
N THR A 147 1.13 2.57 6.06
CA THR A 147 1.80 3.87 6.11
C THR A 147 0.95 4.82 6.94
N ASP A 148 1.58 5.55 7.85
CA ASP A 148 0.95 6.58 8.66
C ASP A 148 1.11 7.94 8.00
N ILE A 149 0.00 8.65 7.85
CA ILE A 149 -0.08 9.99 7.30
C ILE A 149 -0.68 10.91 8.36
N VAL A 150 -0.11 12.09 8.52
CA VAL A 150 -0.62 13.14 9.42
C VAL A 150 -1.18 14.28 8.58
N THR A 151 -2.45 14.57 8.75
CA THR A 151 -3.13 15.69 8.08
C THR A 151 -2.69 17.04 8.65
N PRO A 152 -2.89 18.15 7.91
CA PRO A 152 -2.55 19.51 8.40
C PRO A 152 -3.26 19.89 9.70
N ASP A 153 -4.44 19.31 9.98
CA ASP A 153 -5.20 19.48 11.23
C ASP A 153 -4.81 18.45 12.31
N ASN A 154 -3.62 17.82 12.16
CA ASN A 154 -2.99 16.90 13.11
C ASN A 154 -3.76 15.61 13.39
N ARG A 155 -4.53 15.09 12.42
CA ARG A 155 -5.13 13.75 12.50
C ARG A 155 -4.18 12.71 11.93
N ARG A 156 -4.08 11.57 12.59
CA ARG A 156 -3.33 10.40 12.11
C ARG A 156 -4.25 9.54 11.26
N ILE A 157 -3.86 9.30 10.01
CA ILE A 157 -4.52 8.39 9.08
C ILE A 157 -3.59 7.21 8.84
N ILE A 158 -4.09 6.00 9.07
CA ILE A 158 -3.37 4.76 8.83
C ILE A 158 -3.92 4.14 7.55
N VAL A 159 -3.07 4.05 6.52
CA VAL A 159 -3.47 3.53 5.22
C VAL A 159 -2.75 2.20 4.97
N PRO A 160 -3.45 1.09 4.68
CA PRO A 160 -2.82 -0.15 4.26
C PRO A 160 -2.00 0.06 2.98
N ASN A 161 -0.78 -0.47 2.93
CA ASN A 161 0.14 -0.25 1.81
C ASN A 161 -0.43 -0.75 0.48
N SER A 162 -1.23 -1.83 0.48
CA SER A 162 -1.90 -2.34 -0.72
C SER A 162 -2.83 -1.33 -1.36
N LYS A 163 -3.51 -0.48 -0.57
CA LYS A 163 -4.35 0.59 -1.07
C LYS A 163 -3.52 1.72 -1.68
N ILE A 164 -2.42 2.08 -1.04
CA ILE A 164 -1.50 3.12 -1.53
C ILE A 164 -0.92 2.70 -2.88
N TYR A 165 -0.30 1.52 -2.94
CA TYR A 165 0.39 1.05 -4.14
C TYR A 165 -0.57 0.68 -5.28
N GLY A 166 -1.82 0.35 -4.96
CA GLY A 166 -2.89 0.05 -5.91
C GLY A 166 -3.67 1.27 -6.40
N SER A 167 -3.36 2.49 -5.91
CA SER A 167 -4.02 3.74 -6.29
C SER A 167 -3.06 4.74 -6.91
N THR A 168 -3.58 5.87 -7.37
CA THR A 168 -2.76 7.01 -7.78
C THR A 168 -2.06 7.60 -6.56
N ILE A 169 -0.76 7.81 -6.67
CA ILE A 169 0.06 8.49 -5.67
C ILE A 169 0.39 9.88 -6.20
N GLU A 170 -0.13 10.93 -5.57
CA GLU A 170 0.28 12.29 -5.83
C GLU A 170 1.27 12.72 -4.75
N ASN A 171 2.52 12.97 -5.12
CA ASN A 171 3.54 13.48 -4.22
C ASN A 171 3.78 14.97 -4.51
N VAL A 172 3.21 15.80 -3.66
CA VAL A 172 3.27 17.26 -3.77
C VAL A 172 4.66 17.80 -3.45
N SER A 173 5.44 17.07 -2.65
CA SER A 173 6.78 17.45 -2.22
C SER A 173 7.89 16.87 -3.09
N ALA A 174 7.56 16.12 -4.15
CA ALA A 174 8.54 15.45 -5.01
C ALA A 174 9.52 16.41 -5.69
N PHE A 175 9.06 17.62 -6.01
CA PHE A 175 9.84 18.64 -6.69
C PHE A 175 10.04 19.86 -5.79
N GLU A 176 11.20 20.48 -5.90
CA GLU A 176 11.55 21.69 -5.15
C GLU A 176 10.75 22.92 -5.56
N LYS A 177 10.23 22.92 -6.80
CA LYS A 177 9.48 24.01 -7.39
C LYS A 177 8.04 23.60 -7.63
N ARG A 178 7.11 24.50 -7.32
CA ARG A 178 5.68 24.28 -7.53
C ARG A 178 5.04 25.52 -8.16
N ARG A 179 4.06 25.31 -9.05
CA ARG A 179 3.30 26.40 -9.65
C ARG A 179 2.05 26.70 -8.80
N VAL A 180 1.87 27.97 -8.50
CA VAL A 180 0.65 28.50 -7.89
C VAL A 180 -0.22 29.04 -9.01
N ASP A 181 -1.44 28.55 -9.11
CA ASP A 181 -2.44 29.01 -10.06
C ASP A 181 -3.58 29.69 -9.26
N VAL A 182 -3.88 30.95 -9.59
CA VAL A 182 -4.98 31.71 -9.00
C VAL A 182 -5.96 32.05 -10.11
N SER A 183 -7.19 31.57 -9.96
CA SER A 183 -8.28 31.87 -10.89
C SER A 183 -8.93 33.22 -10.50
N VAL A 184 -9.22 34.01 -11.50
CA VAL A 184 -9.81 35.36 -11.37
C VAL A 184 -10.92 35.48 -12.41
N SER A 185 -12.13 35.83 -11.97
CA SER A 185 -13.26 36.04 -12.85
C SER A 185 -13.64 37.55 -12.84
N VAL A 186 -13.77 38.12 -14.01
CA VAL A 186 -14.19 39.52 -14.18
C VAL A 186 -15.49 39.60 -15.00
N SER A 187 -16.16 40.74 -14.97
CA SER A 187 -17.37 40.98 -15.76
C SER A 187 -17.10 40.85 -17.27
N PRO A 188 -18.04 40.32 -18.09
CA PRO A 188 -17.92 40.31 -19.54
C PRO A 188 -17.79 41.74 -20.15
N SER A 189 -18.18 42.79 -19.42
CA SER A 189 -18.02 44.17 -19.81
C SER A 189 -16.60 44.73 -19.56
N ALA A 190 -15.76 44.03 -18.80
CA ALA A 190 -14.42 44.46 -18.49
C ALA A 190 -13.51 44.43 -19.73
N ASP A 191 -12.68 45.45 -19.90
CA ASP A 191 -11.71 45.47 -20.99
C ASP A 191 -10.64 44.42 -20.79
N ILE A 192 -10.40 43.60 -21.82
CA ILE A 192 -9.48 42.46 -21.78
C ILE A 192 -8.04 42.90 -21.65
N GLU A 193 -7.63 43.95 -22.38
CA GLU A 193 -6.23 44.42 -22.39
C GLU A 193 -5.89 45.12 -21.07
N GLU A 194 -6.78 45.93 -20.54
CA GLU A 194 -6.59 46.57 -19.26
C GLU A 194 -6.57 45.52 -18.12
N THR A 195 -7.48 44.54 -18.16
CA THR A 195 -7.49 43.44 -17.18
C THR A 195 -6.18 42.67 -17.22
N ARG A 196 -5.69 42.29 -18.40
CA ARG A 196 -4.40 41.62 -18.57
C ARG A 196 -3.26 42.42 -17.94
N LYS A 197 -3.15 43.71 -18.28
CA LYS A 197 -2.11 44.62 -17.76
C LYS A 197 -2.13 44.71 -16.22
N GLN A 198 -3.30 44.77 -15.64
CA GLN A 198 -3.45 44.82 -14.17
C GLN A 198 -3.04 43.51 -13.53
N LEU A 199 -3.46 42.38 -14.09
CA LEU A 199 -3.07 41.04 -13.61
C LEU A 199 -1.57 40.77 -13.78
N GLU A 200 -0.95 41.24 -14.88
CA GLU A 200 0.51 41.15 -15.07
C GLU A 200 1.24 42.00 -14.03
N SER A 201 0.72 43.19 -13.70
CA SER A 201 1.29 44.01 -12.62
C SER A 201 1.17 43.38 -11.23
N ALA A 202 0.20 42.48 -11.04
CA ALA A 202 0.02 41.71 -9.79
C ALA A 202 1.04 40.63 -9.59
N LEU A 203 1.80 40.25 -10.64
CA LEU A 203 2.89 39.25 -10.55
C LEU A 203 4.12 39.76 -9.79
N GLN A 204 4.20 41.06 -9.52
CA GLN A 204 5.33 41.71 -8.78
C GLN A 204 5.18 41.46 -7.28
N ILE A 205 5.38 40.22 -6.84
CA ILE A 205 5.36 39.83 -5.43
C ILE A 205 6.69 39.16 -5.03
N GLU A 206 7.07 39.30 -3.77
CA GLU A 206 8.26 38.64 -3.24
C GLU A 206 8.07 37.13 -3.07
N GLY A 207 9.12 36.37 -3.37
CA GLY A 207 9.19 34.92 -3.13
C GLY A 207 8.82 34.06 -4.34
N ILE A 208 8.56 34.67 -5.49
CA ILE A 208 8.49 33.94 -6.76
C ILE A 208 9.89 33.62 -7.26
N LEU A 209 10.03 32.52 -8.01
CA LEU A 209 11.31 32.06 -8.54
C LEU A 209 11.67 32.84 -9.79
N GLU A 210 12.78 33.59 -9.73
CA GLU A 210 13.33 34.25 -10.89
C GLU A 210 13.79 33.25 -11.94
N GLY A 211 13.52 33.52 -13.23
CA GLY A 211 13.90 32.61 -14.32
C GLY A 211 12.85 31.55 -14.67
N GLU A 212 11.79 31.40 -13.88
CA GLU A 212 10.65 30.58 -14.24
C GLU A 212 9.55 31.40 -14.94
N PRO A 213 8.78 30.81 -15.89
CA PRO A 213 7.77 31.53 -16.64
C PRO A 213 6.55 31.85 -15.75
N HIS A 214 6.36 33.14 -15.46
CA HIS A 214 5.14 33.64 -14.85
C HIS A 214 4.24 34.17 -15.94
N CYS A 215 2.93 33.87 -15.90
CA CYS A 215 2.03 34.28 -16.96
C CYS A 215 0.60 34.54 -16.48
N VAL A 216 -0.07 35.39 -17.21
CA VAL A 216 -1.51 35.63 -17.11
C VAL A 216 -2.15 35.03 -18.36
N VAL A 217 -3.08 34.14 -18.16
CA VAL A 217 -3.75 33.40 -19.25
C VAL A 217 -5.24 33.69 -19.17
N LEU A 218 -5.83 34.08 -20.30
CA LEU A 218 -7.27 34.08 -20.47
C LEU A 218 -7.72 32.62 -20.59
N SER A 219 -8.42 32.11 -19.58
CA SER A 219 -8.72 30.69 -19.45
C SER A 219 -10.03 30.31 -20.12
N ASP A 220 -11.07 31.14 -19.96
CA ASP A 220 -12.40 30.85 -20.51
C ASP A 220 -13.25 32.13 -20.64
N LEU A 221 -14.28 32.03 -21.48
CA LEU A 221 -15.30 33.06 -21.70
C LEU A 221 -16.66 32.41 -21.49
N SER A 222 -17.35 32.83 -20.43
CA SER A 222 -18.72 32.39 -20.14
C SER A 222 -19.74 33.50 -20.40
N ALA A 223 -21.01 33.17 -20.34
CA ALA A 223 -22.09 34.17 -20.48
C ALA A 223 -22.08 35.22 -19.35
N THR A 224 -21.46 34.89 -18.22
CA THR A 224 -21.48 35.72 -17.00
C THR A 224 -20.12 36.21 -16.53
N SER A 225 -19.03 35.65 -17.06
CA SER A 225 -17.65 35.98 -16.64
C SER A 225 -16.64 35.81 -17.76
N VAL A 226 -15.56 36.54 -17.64
CA VAL A 226 -14.30 36.33 -18.33
C VAL A 226 -13.31 35.80 -17.30
N ASP A 227 -12.81 34.58 -17.53
CA ASP A 227 -12.03 33.87 -16.53
C ASP A 227 -10.53 33.85 -16.90
N TRP A 228 -9.73 34.27 -15.93
CA TRP A 228 -8.28 34.37 -16.03
C TRP A 228 -7.58 33.42 -15.08
N SER A 229 -6.40 32.94 -15.45
CA SER A 229 -5.49 32.19 -14.59
C SER A 229 -4.17 32.92 -14.46
N VAL A 230 -3.84 33.34 -13.25
CA VAL A 230 -2.56 34.00 -12.90
C VAL A 230 -1.65 32.93 -12.34
N ARG A 231 -0.50 32.71 -12.97
CA ARG A 231 0.39 31.57 -12.70
C ARG A 231 1.78 32.04 -12.33
N VAL A 232 2.27 31.59 -11.17
CA VAL A 232 3.63 31.88 -10.70
C VAL A 232 4.29 30.63 -10.17
N TRP A 233 5.63 30.56 -10.28
CA TRP A 233 6.41 29.47 -9.70
C TRP A 233 7.05 29.93 -8.39
N CYS A 234 7.04 29.05 -7.40
CA CYS A 234 7.66 29.27 -6.10
C CYS A 234 8.33 27.99 -5.57
N ALA A 235 9.10 28.12 -4.50
CA ALA A 235 9.56 26.96 -3.74
C ALA A 235 8.37 26.21 -3.15
N THR A 236 8.42 24.88 -3.15
CA THR A 236 7.29 24.02 -2.72
C THR A 236 6.88 24.31 -1.27
N GLY A 237 7.85 24.64 -0.38
CA GLY A 237 7.58 24.98 1.01
C GLY A 237 6.81 26.30 1.19
N ASP A 238 6.94 27.23 0.22
CA ASP A 238 6.33 28.57 0.29
C ASP A 238 4.98 28.66 -0.44
N TYR A 239 4.49 27.55 -0.98
CA TYR A 239 3.30 27.53 -1.83
C TYR A 239 2.11 28.29 -1.25
N TRP A 240 1.76 28.03 0.01
CA TRP A 240 0.59 28.66 0.63
C TRP A 240 0.80 30.15 0.90
N THR A 241 2.00 30.54 1.31
CA THR A 241 2.38 31.94 1.54
C THR A 241 2.34 32.74 0.23
N ILE A 242 2.92 32.17 -0.83
CA ILE A 242 2.92 32.81 -2.15
C ILE A 242 1.51 32.86 -2.73
N ARG A 243 0.72 31.81 -2.55
CA ARG A 243 -0.67 31.80 -2.99
C ARG A 243 -1.48 32.90 -2.32
N GLU A 244 -1.34 33.10 -1.02
CA GLU A 244 -2.01 34.15 -0.28
C GLU A 244 -1.56 35.57 -0.78
N ARG A 245 -0.26 35.77 -0.92
CA ARG A 245 0.28 37.03 -1.45
C ARG A 245 -0.23 37.34 -2.85
N LEU A 246 -0.28 36.31 -3.72
CA LEU A 246 -0.77 36.46 -5.09
C LEU A 246 -2.25 36.83 -5.12
N VAL A 247 -3.08 36.17 -4.33
CA VAL A 247 -4.52 36.44 -4.22
C VAL A 247 -4.74 37.90 -3.74
N ASN A 248 -3.99 38.31 -2.71
CA ASN A 248 -4.07 39.70 -2.19
C ASN A 248 -3.62 40.73 -3.24
N SER A 249 -2.49 40.48 -3.93
CA SER A 249 -2.00 41.39 -4.98
C SER A 249 -3.02 41.52 -6.12
N VAL A 250 -3.55 40.38 -6.60
CA VAL A 250 -4.57 40.38 -7.64
C VAL A 250 -5.82 41.17 -7.21
N LYS A 251 -6.32 40.91 -5.99
CA LYS A 251 -7.48 41.63 -5.45
C LYS A 251 -7.26 43.13 -5.40
N HIS A 252 -6.11 43.59 -4.87
CA HIS A 252 -5.77 44.99 -4.81
C HIS A 252 -5.69 45.66 -6.19
N LYS A 253 -5.11 45.00 -7.19
CA LYS A 253 -4.99 45.51 -8.55
C LYS A 253 -6.34 45.67 -9.25
N ILE A 254 -7.20 44.67 -9.10
CA ILE A 254 -8.56 44.65 -9.65
C ILE A 254 -9.40 45.80 -9.02
N ASP A 255 -9.34 45.94 -7.69
CA ASP A 255 -10.08 46.99 -6.98
C ASP A 255 -9.57 48.41 -7.35
N ALA A 256 -8.25 48.61 -7.41
CA ALA A 256 -7.64 49.86 -7.78
C ALA A 256 -8.01 50.29 -9.22
N ALA A 257 -8.07 49.32 -10.14
CA ALA A 257 -8.47 49.57 -11.53
C ALA A 257 -9.99 49.64 -11.71
N LYS A 258 -10.78 49.42 -10.65
CA LYS A 258 -12.26 49.39 -10.70
C LYS A 258 -12.81 48.41 -11.72
N ILE A 259 -12.11 47.27 -11.92
CA ILE A 259 -12.54 46.22 -12.81
C ILE A 259 -13.72 45.50 -12.13
N GLU A 260 -14.85 45.45 -12.81
CA GLU A 260 -16.06 44.86 -12.28
C GLU A 260 -15.93 43.32 -12.17
N THR A 261 -16.33 42.78 -11.02
CA THR A 261 -16.48 41.34 -10.82
C THR A 261 -17.83 40.85 -11.34
N PRO A 262 -17.94 39.56 -11.70
CA PRO A 262 -19.21 39.04 -12.23
C PRO A 262 -20.33 39.18 -11.21
N VAL A 263 -21.46 39.72 -11.64
CA VAL A 263 -22.71 39.78 -10.85
C VAL A 263 -23.77 38.94 -11.53
N GLN A 264 -24.54 38.17 -10.77
CA GLN A 264 -25.72 37.50 -11.33
C GLN A 264 -26.79 38.53 -11.70
N ARG A 265 -27.06 38.68 -12.98
CA ARG A 265 -28.19 39.47 -13.46
C ARG A 265 -29.44 38.62 -13.52
N VAL A 266 -30.37 38.85 -12.62
CA VAL A 266 -31.71 38.19 -12.68
C VAL A 266 -32.64 39.15 -13.46
N GLN A 267 -33.06 38.70 -14.63
CA GLN A 267 -34.06 39.43 -15.40
C GLN A 267 -35.47 39.00 -14.93
N VAL A 268 -36.12 39.83 -14.12
CA VAL A 268 -37.49 39.60 -13.69
C VAL A 268 -38.42 40.08 -14.79
N THR A 269 -39.05 39.19 -15.54
CA THR A 269 -40.08 39.56 -16.51
C THR A 269 -41.43 39.43 -15.79
N ASN A 270 -42.03 40.55 -15.42
CA ASN A 270 -43.44 40.56 -14.98
C ASN A 270 -44.33 40.31 -16.17
N ARG A 271 -45.06 39.20 -16.15
CA ARG A 271 -46.16 38.91 -17.05
C ARG A 271 -47.46 39.44 -16.49
#